data_fcc16cb2a80b8882b22333cc37f5fa54
#
_entry.id   fcc16cb2a80b8882b22333cc37f5fa54
#
_cell.length_a   1.000
_cell.length_b   1.000
_cell.length_c   1.000
_cell.angle_alpha   90.00
_cell.angle_beta   90.00
_cell.angle_gamma   90.00
#
_symmetry.space_group_name_H-M   'P 1'
#
loop_
_entity.id
_entity.type
_entity.pdbx_description
1 polymer ?
#
loop_
_entity_poly.entity_id
_entity_poly.type
_entity_poly.pdbx_seq_one_letter_code
_entity_poly.pdbx_strand_id
1 'polypeptide(L)'
;ALQGQVSGLQVYTSSGEPGSSSSSYIRGVGSLTADNEPLYVLDGTPVSSSVMVMMNPNDFESVTVLKDASATSIYGSRAANGVIYITTKRGKIGEKAVITASGNYGTARLARRVSNPMNSTELLNYQLSHGIIKQETYDKYINSGIDTNWEDYFFKDDAPTYQANLSIQGGSNKTMYYVSGSYYFQDGITPRSEYNRYTFRSNLESRPTDWLRFGANFGATYDEQQTSLFTYQGSNNLNGGIFGTILNPTYYNPYGEDGSKLDVIPGLNRYSPYYLSDKQPSSSNTAQLDGTAFIQLNPIEGLTIRSQFGIEAYDFRQTSKRLASHPNATQGGYTYEAFR
;
A
#
# COMPACT_ATOMS: atom_id res chain seq x y z
N ALA A 1 -9.49 -2.24 5.41
CA ALA A 1 -10.32 -2.94 6.44
C ALA A 1 -11.57 -2.15 6.84
N LEU A 2 -11.59 -0.81 6.74
CA LEU A 2 -12.71 0.04 7.18
C LEU A 2 -13.72 0.37 6.07
N GLN A 3 -13.36 0.16 4.83
CA GLN A 3 -14.18 0.52 3.66
C GLN A 3 -15.51 -0.27 3.67
N GLY A 4 -16.64 0.46 3.58
CA GLY A 4 -17.98 -0.13 3.54
C GLY A 4 -18.52 -0.65 4.87
N GLN A 5 -17.74 -0.64 5.96
CA GLN A 5 -18.16 -1.15 7.27
C GLN A 5 -18.71 -0.07 8.20
N VAL A 6 -18.38 1.19 7.96
CA VAL A 6 -18.78 2.30 8.82
C VAL A 6 -19.60 3.31 8.04
N SER A 7 -20.82 3.58 8.47
CA SER A 7 -21.71 4.57 7.85
C SER A 7 -21.08 5.97 7.87
N GLY A 8 -21.00 6.62 6.69
CA GLY A 8 -20.48 7.98 6.51
C GLY A 8 -18.95 8.09 6.55
N LEU A 9 -18.22 6.96 6.55
CA LEU A 9 -16.80 6.90 6.29
C LEU A 9 -16.58 6.56 4.80
N GLN A 10 -15.92 7.44 4.09
CA GLN A 10 -15.49 7.22 2.71
C GLN A 10 -14.00 6.93 2.71
N VAL A 11 -13.60 5.85 2.07
CA VAL A 11 -12.20 5.45 1.93
C VAL A 11 -11.88 5.39 0.44
N TYR A 12 -10.91 6.18 0.02
CA TYR A 12 -10.44 6.25 -1.35
C TYR A 12 -9.02 5.69 -1.43
N THR A 13 -8.81 4.74 -2.31
CA THR A 13 -7.48 4.25 -2.66
C THR A 13 -7.04 4.91 -3.95
N SER A 14 -5.89 5.56 -3.95
CA SER A 14 -5.39 6.33 -5.10
C SER A 14 -4.94 5.43 -6.25
N SER A 15 -4.50 4.21 -5.97
CA SER A 15 -4.06 3.24 -6.96
C SER A 15 -4.28 1.81 -6.48
N GLY A 16 -4.19 0.84 -7.41
CA GLY A 16 -4.15 -0.60 -7.09
C GLY A 16 -2.74 -1.12 -6.79
N GLU A 17 -1.75 -0.24 -6.67
CA GLU A 17 -0.37 -0.64 -6.40
C GLU A 17 -0.22 -1.16 -4.96
N PRO A 18 0.51 -2.27 -4.74
CA PRO A 18 0.79 -2.79 -3.42
C PRO A 18 1.37 -1.73 -2.48
N GLY A 19 0.89 -1.68 -1.25
CA GLY A 19 1.34 -0.69 -0.26
C GLY A 19 0.82 0.74 -0.50
N SER A 20 -0.02 0.97 -1.52
CA SER A 20 -0.60 2.30 -1.74
C SER A 20 -1.47 2.74 -0.56
N SER A 21 -1.30 3.99 -0.14
CA SER A 21 -2.09 4.59 0.93
C SER A 21 -3.53 4.82 0.51
N SER A 22 -4.43 4.71 1.46
CA SER A 22 -5.83 5.11 1.30
C SER A 22 -6.14 6.33 2.15
N SER A 23 -6.83 7.30 1.57
CA SER A 23 -7.35 8.46 2.29
C SER A 23 -8.75 8.18 2.82
N SER A 24 -9.02 8.60 4.04
CA SER A 24 -10.33 8.43 4.68
C SER A 24 -10.96 9.79 4.94
N TYR A 25 -12.25 9.91 4.64
CA TYR A 25 -13.00 11.13 4.87
C TYR A 25 -14.32 10.83 5.60
N ILE A 26 -14.65 11.66 6.58
CA ILE A 26 -15.94 11.61 7.27
C ILE A 26 -16.79 12.76 6.75
N ARG A 27 -18.00 12.45 6.23
CA ARG A 27 -18.92 13.43 5.61
C ARG A 27 -18.42 14.10 4.33
N GLY A 28 -17.38 13.55 3.69
CA GLY A 28 -16.82 14.05 2.43
C GLY A 28 -15.74 15.12 2.62
N VAL A 29 -15.33 15.73 1.50
CA VAL A 29 -14.31 16.79 1.46
C VAL A 29 -14.96 18.11 1.82
N GLY A 30 -14.58 18.70 2.95
CA GLY A 30 -15.16 19.95 3.47
C GLY A 30 -14.38 21.19 3.06
N SER A 31 -13.12 21.08 2.65
CA SER A 31 -12.26 22.19 2.27
C SER A 31 -11.41 21.84 1.06
N LEU A 32 -11.18 22.81 0.18
CA LEU A 32 -10.28 22.69 -0.97
C LEU A 32 -8.81 22.97 -0.61
N THR A 33 -8.56 23.63 0.51
CA THR A 33 -7.22 24.10 0.88
C THR A 33 -6.71 23.62 2.22
N ALA A 34 -7.62 23.17 3.11
CA ALA A 34 -7.28 22.61 4.40
C ALA A 34 -7.28 21.08 4.35
N ASP A 35 -6.61 20.48 5.32
CA ASP A 35 -6.65 19.03 5.52
C ASP A 35 -8.07 18.56 5.81
N ASN A 36 -8.52 17.52 5.14
CA ASN A 36 -9.84 16.92 5.28
C ASN A 36 -9.78 15.55 5.99
N GLU A 37 -8.61 15.08 6.40
CA GLU A 37 -8.49 13.81 7.09
C GLU A 37 -9.10 13.88 8.50
N PRO A 38 -9.74 12.82 8.97
CA PRO A 38 -10.20 12.71 10.35
C PRO A 38 -9.01 12.58 11.31
N LEU A 39 -9.21 12.97 12.57
CA LEU A 39 -8.26 12.68 13.61
C LEU A 39 -8.29 11.19 13.96
N TYR A 40 -7.15 10.54 13.96
CA TYR A 40 -7.02 9.16 14.43
C TYR A 40 -6.64 9.16 15.90
N VAL A 41 -7.32 8.32 16.67
CA VAL A 41 -7.06 8.13 18.10
C VAL A 41 -6.89 6.64 18.36
N LEU A 42 -5.70 6.25 18.81
CA LEU A 42 -5.34 4.88 19.13
C LEU A 42 -5.22 4.72 20.65
N ASP A 43 -6.06 3.87 21.25
CA ASP A 43 -6.11 3.62 22.69
C ASP A 43 -6.16 4.90 23.55
N GLY A 44 -6.83 5.93 23.05
CA GLY A 44 -7.00 7.23 23.72
C GLY A 44 -5.90 8.26 23.42
N THR A 45 -4.92 7.95 22.60
CA THR A 45 -3.85 8.87 22.18
C THR A 45 -4.03 9.25 20.72
N PRO A 46 -4.03 10.55 20.36
CA PRO A 46 -3.99 10.97 18.96
C PRO A 46 -2.71 10.50 18.27
N VAL A 47 -2.86 9.92 17.09
CA VAL A 47 -1.77 9.42 16.24
C VAL A 47 -1.91 9.94 14.81
N SER A 48 -0.84 9.87 14.03
CA SER A 48 -0.86 10.22 12.61
C SER A 48 -1.63 9.19 11.78
N SER A 49 -2.07 9.59 10.59
CA SER A 49 -2.71 8.67 9.62
C SER A 49 -1.76 7.58 9.16
N SER A 50 -0.46 7.85 9.13
CA SER A 50 0.57 6.86 8.77
C SER A 50 0.57 5.65 9.72
N VAL A 51 0.44 5.87 11.04
CA VAL A 51 0.30 4.78 12.03
C VAL A 51 -0.83 3.85 11.62
N MET A 52 -1.96 4.42 11.25
CA MET A 52 -3.17 3.65 10.93
C MET A 52 -3.05 2.80 9.66
N VAL A 53 -2.42 3.35 8.63
CA VAL A 53 -2.21 2.66 7.36
C VAL A 53 -1.30 1.44 7.54
N MET A 54 -0.32 1.57 8.43
CA MET A 54 0.70 0.55 8.67
C MET A 54 0.30 -0.51 9.69
N MET A 55 -0.69 -0.25 10.54
CA MET A 55 -1.14 -1.22 11.56
C MET A 55 -1.76 -2.47 10.94
N ASN A 56 -1.62 -3.59 11.66
CA ASN A 56 -2.33 -4.82 11.32
C ASN A 56 -3.80 -4.73 11.82
N PRO A 57 -4.80 -4.81 10.91
CA PRO A 57 -6.20 -4.76 11.32
C PRO A 57 -6.63 -5.87 12.28
N ASN A 58 -5.90 -6.99 12.31
CA ASN A 58 -6.18 -8.09 13.24
C ASN A 58 -5.88 -7.74 14.70
N ASP A 59 -5.14 -6.66 14.96
CA ASP A 59 -4.90 -6.15 16.32
C ASP A 59 -6.03 -5.25 16.85
N PHE A 60 -7.01 -4.90 16.01
CA PHE A 60 -8.13 -4.06 16.41
C PHE A 60 -9.19 -4.88 17.17
N GLU A 61 -9.60 -4.40 18.33
CA GLU A 61 -10.77 -4.87 19.04
C GLU A 61 -12.03 -4.17 18.51
N SER A 62 -11.94 -2.84 18.36
CA SER A 62 -13.03 -2.05 17.81
C SER A 62 -12.56 -0.79 17.10
N VAL A 63 -13.37 -0.34 16.13
CA VAL A 63 -13.20 0.94 15.44
C VAL A 63 -14.51 1.70 15.52
N THR A 64 -14.47 2.91 16.08
CA THR A 64 -15.63 3.77 16.27
C THR A 64 -15.39 5.10 15.57
N VAL A 65 -16.37 5.56 14.77
CA VAL A 65 -16.30 6.86 14.11
C VAL A 65 -17.17 7.86 14.87
N LEU A 66 -16.52 8.87 15.45
CA LEU A 66 -17.17 9.96 16.17
C LEU A 66 -17.41 11.12 15.21
N LYS A 67 -18.68 11.43 14.95
CA LYS A 67 -19.10 12.45 13.98
C LYS A 67 -19.69 13.68 14.66
N ASP A 68 -20.20 13.51 15.87
CA ASP A 68 -20.95 14.55 16.55
C ASP A 68 -20.01 15.51 17.29
N ALA A 69 -20.36 16.79 17.29
CA ALA A 69 -19.56 17.83 17.94
C ALA A 69 -19.33 17.58 19.43
N SER A 70 -20.28 16.99 20.13
CA SER A 70 -20.15 16.62 21.55
C SER A 70 -19.11 15.53 21.78
N ALA A 71 -19.06 14.52 20.88
CA ALA A 71 -18.10 13.42 20.97
C ALA A 71 -16.69 13.85 20.54
N THR A 72 -16.57 14.84 19.67
CA THR A 72 -15.28 15.34 19.16
C THR A 72 -14.69 16.47 20.01
N SER A 73 -15.50 17.12 20.85
CA SER A 73 -15.11 18.30 21.64
C SER A 73 -13.91 18.09 22.55
N ILE A 74 -13.69 16.86 23.07
CA ILE A 74 -12.54 16.52 23.91
C ILE A 74 -11.20 16.59 23.16
N TYR A 75 -11.21 16.57 21.83
CA TYR A 75 -9.99 16.61 20.98
C TYR A 75 -9.74 18.00 20.38
N GLY A 76 -10.62 18.98 20.66
CA GLY A 76 -10.51 20.36 20.20
C GLY A 76 -10.61 20.50 18.67
N SER A 77 -9.95 21.54 18.13
CA SER A 77 -10.02 21.89 16.69
C SER A 77 -9.48 20.78 15.77
N ARG A 78 -8.59 19.94 16.25
CA ARG A 78 -8.07 18.79 15.47
C ARG A 78 -9.14 17.78 15.08
N ALA A 79 -10.24 17.75 15.79
CA ALA A 79 -11.35 16.84 15.52
C ALA A 79 -12.46 17.46 14.63
N ALA A 80 -12.21 18.60 13.98
CA ALA A 80 -13.18 19.28 13.15
C ALA A 80 -13.72 18.40 12.00
N ASN A 81 -12.89 17.51 11.45
CA ASN A 81 -13.26 16.57 10.39
C ASN A 81 -13.79 15.23 10.93
N GLY A 82 -14.06 15.13 12.24
CA GLY A 82 -14.44 13.89 12.93
C GLY A 82 -13.23 13.13 13.48
N VAL A 83 -13.54 12.05 14.21
CA VAL A 83 -12.52 11.21 14.86
C VAL A 83 -12.76 9.75 14.51
N ILE A 84 -11.71 9.05 14.14
CA ILE A 84 -11.68 7.58 14.05
C ILE A 84 -10.98 7.07 15.31
N TYR A 85 -11.75 6.51 16.23
CA TYR A 85 -11.28 5.99 17.49
C TYR A 85 -11.07 4.48 17.39
N ILE A 86 -9.86 4.02 17.66
CA ILE A 86 -9.47 2.62 17.56
C ILE A 86 -9.01 2.12 18.92
N THR A 87 -9.57 0.97 19.30
CA THR A 87 -9.14 0.23 20.48
C THR A 87 -8.44 -1.04 20.03
N THR A 88 -7.25 -1.28 20.54
CA THR A 88 -6.49 -2.51 20.29
C THR A 88 -6.88 -3.62 21.22
N LYS A 89 -6.71 -4.86 20.77
CA LYS A 89 -6.97 -6.08 21.56
C LYS A 89 -6.16 -6.10 22.84
N ARG A 90 -6.78 -6.62 23.90
CA ARG A 90 -6.19 -6.80 25.23
C ARG A 90 -6.60 -8.14 25.78
N GLY A 91 -5.80 -8.69 26.68
CA GLY A 91 -6.25 -9.83 27.49
C GLY A 91 -7.33 -9.43 28.50
N LYS A 92 -7.93 -10.40 29.15
CA LYS A 92 -8.92 -10.20 30.23
C LYS A 92 -8.39 -10.76 31.54
N ILE A 93 -8.74 -10.12 32.66
CA ILE A 93 -8.39 -10.59 33.99
C ILE A 93 -8.94 -12.00 34.22
N GLY A 94 -8.11 -12.92 34.68
CA GLY A 94 -8.48 -14.30 34.96
C GLY A 94 -8.62 -15.18 33.71
N GLU A 95 -8.36 -14.65 32.50
CA GLU A 95 -8.43 -15.42 31.29
C GLU A 95 -7.19 -16.31 31.10
N LYS A 96 -7.39 -17.58 30.78
CA LYS A 96 -6.29 -18.48 30.39
C LYS A 96 -5.66 -17.98 29.11
N ALA A 97 -4.38 -18.28 28.92
CA ALA A 97 -3.68 -17.94 27.68
C ALA A 97 -4.38 -18.57 26.46
N VAL A 98 -4.75 -17.70 25.50
CA VAL A 98 -5.33 -18.09 24.21
C VAL A 98 -4.33 -17.71 23.13
N ILE A 99 -3.90 -18.71 22.36
CA ILE A 99 -3.05 -18.54 21.20
C ILE A 99 -3.93 -18.60 19.96
N THR A 100 -3.82 -17.59 19.09
CA THR A 100 -4.54 -17.53 17.83
C THR A 100 -3.54 -17.43 16.67
N ALA A 101 -3.61 -18.35 15.73
CA ALA A 101 -2.86 -18.30 14.48
C ALA A 101 -3.84 -18.23 13.32
N SER A 102 -3.56 -17.38 12.35
CA SER A 102 -4.33 -17.28 11.11
C SER A 102 -3.43 -17.02 9.91
N GLY A 103 -3.84 -17.53 8.76
CA GLY A 103 -3.16 -17.31 7.49
C GLY A 103 -4.18 -17.11 6.37
N ASN A 104 -3.84 -16.22 5.44
CA ASN A 104 -4.62 -15.96 4.23
C ASN A 104 -3.69 -16.05 3.02
N TYR A 105 -4.19 -16.62 1.94
CA TYR A 105 -3.56 -16.62 0.63
C TYR A 105 -4.57 -16.11 -0.39
N GLY A 106 -4.11 -15.30 -1.31
CA GLY A 106 -4.90 -14.81 -2.42
C GLY A 106 -4.02 -14.55 -3.63
N THR A 107 -4.63 -14.31 -4.76
CA THR A 107 -3.94 -13.91 -5.97
C THR A 107 -4.73 -12.80 -6.66
N ALA A 108 -4.02 -11.90 -7.31
CA ALA A 108 -4.60 -10.81 -8.08
C ALA A 108 -4.20 -10.93 -9.55
N ARG A 109 -5.09 -10.49 -10.41
CA ARG A 109 -4.86 -10.35 -11.85
C ARG A 109 -5.62 -9.14 -12.38
N LEU A 110 -5.34 -8.75 -13.59
CA LEU A 110 -6.07 -7.66 -14.24
C LEU A 110 -7.57 -8.03 -14.33
N ALA A 111 -8.41 -7.27 -13.64
CA ALA A 111 -9.85 -7.56 -13.54
C ALA A 111 -10.58 -7.27 -14.86
N ARG A 112 -10.09 -6.29 -15.63
CA ARG A 112 -10.66 -5.86 -16.91
C ARG A 112 -9.55 -5.32 -17.79
N ARG A 113 -9.57 -5.66 -19.07
CA ARG A 113 -8.65 -5.06 -20.05
C ARG A 113 -8.79 -3.54 -20.06
N VAL A 114 -7.66 -2.85 -20.12
CA VAL A 114 -7.60 -1.38 -20.17
C VAL A 114 -8.09 -0.89 -21.53
N SER A 115 -7.78 -1.65 -22.60
CA SER A 115 -8.14 -1.32 -23.97
C SER A 115 -8.66 -2.57 -24.70
N ASN A 116 -9.30 -2.33 -25.83
CA ASN A 116 -9.62 -3.38 -26.80
C ASN A 116 -8.93 -2.98 -28.12
N PRO A 117 -7.61 -3.21 -28.25
CA PRO A 117 -6.86 -2.80 -29.42
C PRO A 117 -7.33 -3.59 -30.65
N MET A 118 -7.15 -2.98 -31.82
CA MET A 118 -7.27 -3.70 -33.09
C MET A 118 -6.25 -4.84 -33.12
N ASN A 119 -6.63 -6.00 -33.62
CA ASN A 119 -5.67 -7.03 -33.93
C ASN A 119 -4.73 -6.60 -35.05
N SER A 120 -3.65 -7.34 -35.26
CA SER A 120 -2.60 -6.96 -36.21
C SER A 120 -3.11 -6.77 -37.62
N THR A 121 -4.04 -7.61 -38.07
CA THR A 121 -4.64 -7.52 -39.41
C THR A 121 -5.53 -6.27 -39.53
N GLU A 122 -6.36 -6.01 -38.58
CA GLU A 122 -7.23 -4.84 -38.52
C GLU A 122 -6.40 -3.54 -38.50
N LEU A 123 -5.37 -3.51 -37.65
CA LEU A 123 -4.50 -2.35 -37.50
C LEU A 123 -3.70 -2.06 -38.77
N LEU A 124 -3.12 -3.09 -39.42
CA LEU A 124 -2.37 -2.96 -40.66
C LEU A 124 -3.29 -2.47 -41.79
N ASN A 125 -4.48 -3.04 -41.94
CA ASN A 125 -5.47 -2.59 -42.92
C ASN A 125 -5.87 -1.13 -42.71
N TYR A 126 -6.15 -0.76 -41.44
CA TYR A 126 -6.48 0.62 -41.09
C TYR A 126 -5.35 1.58 -41.43
N GLN A 127 -4.12 1.26 -41.05
CA GLN A 127 -2.96 2.11 -41.29
C GLN A 127 -2.62 2.27 -42.78
N LEU A 128 -2.75 1.19 -43.54
CA LEU A 128 -2.54 1.24 -45.00
C LEU A 128 -3.61 2.10 -45.68
N SER A 129 -4.89 1.89 -45.37
CA SER A 129 -6.00 2.64 -45.97
C SER A 129 -5.96 4.14 -45.69
N HIS A 130 -5.33 4.54 -44.56
CA HIS A 130 -5.15 5.94 -44.17
C HIS A 130 -3.77 6.51 -44.54
N GLY A 131 -2.94 5.74 -45.27
CA GLY A 131 -1.61 6.19 -45.71
C GLY A 131 -0.60 6.37 -44.56
N ILE A 132 -0.86 5.77 -43.37
CA ILE A 132 0.03 5.82 -42.19
C ILE A 132 1.26 4.93 -42.41
N ILE A 133 1.08 3.79 -43.09
CA ILE A 133 2.16 2.89 -43.52
C ILE A 133 2.15 2.72 -45.02
N LYS A 134 3.31 2.32 -45.56
CA LYS A 134 3.46 1.98 -46.98
C LYS A 134 3.09 0.52 -47.23
N GLN A 135 2.81 0.16 -48.48
CA GLN A 135 2.52 -1.21 -48.90
C GLN A 135 3.65 -2.18 -48.50
N GLU A 136 4.90 -1.76 -48.62
CA GLU A 136 6.06 -2.58 -48.21
C GLU A 136 6.00 -2.97 -46.73
N THR A 137 5.63 -2.05 -45.84
CA THR A 137 5.47 -2.31 -44.42
C THR A 137 4.30 -3.25 -44.18
N TYR A 138 3.18 -3.04 -44.84
CA TYR A 138 2.02 -3.92 -44.80
C TYR A 138 2.40 -5.35 -45.16
N ASP A 139 3.02 -5.55 -46.33
CA ASP A 139 3.40 -6.86 -46.89
C ASP A 139 4.39 -7.59 -45.95
N LYS A 140 5.28 -6.84 -45.32
CA LYS A 140 6.22 -7.38 -44.33
C LYS A 140 5.55 -8.01 -43.12
N TYR A 141 4.53 -7.36 -42.59
CA TYR A 141 3.95 -7.78 -41.29
C TYR A 141 2.66 -8.60 -41.44
N ILE A 142 1.88 -8.42 -42.52
CA ILE A 142 0.59 -9.12 -42.67
C ILE A 142 0.75 -10.66 -42.68
N ASN A 143 1.86 -11.16 -43.25
CA ASN A 143 2.15 -12.58 -43.38
C ASN A 143 2.97 -13.13 -42.18
N SER A 144 3.33 -12.30 -41.21
CA SER A 144 4.14 -12.73 -40.08
C SER A 144 3.35 -13.61 -39.07
N GLY A 145 2.02 -13.47 -39.07
CA GLY A 145 1.15 -14.13 -38.10
C GLY A 145 1.29 -13.60 -36.67
N ILE A 146 2.05 -12.54 -36.48
CA ILE A 146 2.27 -11.93 -35.16
C ILE A 146 1.04 -11.11 -34.79
N ASP A 147 0.50 -11.36 -33.59
CA ASP A 147 -0.56 -10.56 -32.98
C ASP A 147 -0.33 -10.49 -31.48
N THR A 148 0.46 -9.49 -31.08
CA THR A 148 0.93 -9.35 -29.71
C THR A 148 -0.13 -8.70 -28.83
N ASN A 149 -0.57 -9.41 -27.81
CA ASN A 149 -1.33 -8.83 -26.71
C ASN A 149 -0.37 -8.14 -25.73
N TRP A 150 -0.27 -6.84 -25.81
CA TRP A 150 0.64 -6.06 -24.98
C TRP A 150 0.22 -6.03 -23.51
N GLU A 151 -1.06 -6.21 -23.19
CA GLU A 151 -1.53 -6.32 -21.81
C GLU A 151 -1.03 -7.62 -21.18
N ASP A 152 -1.20 -8.76 -21.87
CA ASP A 152 -0.69 -10.06 -21.40
C ASP A 152 0.87 -10.08 -21.37
N TYR A 153 1.51 -9.30 -22.22
CA TYR A 153 2.96 -9.11 -22.18
C TYR A 153 3.41 -8.37 -20.91
N PHE A 154 2.67 -7.35 -20.48
CA PHE A 154 3.08 -6.43 -19.41
C PHE A 154 2.56 -6.84 -18.04
N PHE A 155 1.29 -7.18 -17.93
CA PHE A 155 0.69 -7.54 -16.65
C PHE A 155 0.97 -9.00 -16.29
N LYS A 156 1.08 -9.27 -15.00
CA LYS A 156 1.13 -10.63 -14.47
C LYS A 156 -0.27 -11.20 -14.36
N ASP A 157 -0.45 -12.47 -14.73
CA ASP A 157 -1.71 -13.19 -14.56
C ASP A 157 -1.90 -13.72 -13.14
N ASP A 158 -0.81 -13.79 -12.38
CA ASP A 158 -0.79 -14.29 -11.00
C ASP A 158 0.12 -13.39 -10.16
N ALA A 159 -0.49 -12.61 -9.29
CA ALA A 159 0.19 -11.75 -8.33
C ALA A 159 -0.23 -12.18 -6.90
N PRO A 160 0.60 -12.99 -6.22
CA PRO A 160 0.25 -13.59 -4.94
C PRO A 160 0.20 -12.56 -3.81
N THR A 161 -0.70 -12.82 -2.87
CA THR A 161 -0.80 -12.11 -1.60
C THR A 161 -0.90 -13.13 -0.48
N TYR A 162 -0.06 -12.99 0.55
CA TYR A 162 -0.16 -13.82 1.75
C TYR A 162 -0.07 -12.99 3.01
N GLN A 163 -0.77 -13.46 4.03
CA GLN A 163 -0.73 -12.90 5.36
C GLN A 163 -0.66 -14.03 6.37
N ALA A 164 0.23 -13.89 7.33
CA ALA A 164 0.32 -14.77 8.49
C ALA A 164 0.25 -13.91 9.76
N ASN A 165 -0.55 -14.35 10.74
CA ASN A 165 -0.71 -13.65 12.01
C ASN A 165 -0.62 -14.68 13.14
N LEU A 166 0.07 -14.31 14.20
CA LEU A 166 0.14 -15.06 15.45
C LEU A 166 -0.10 -14.09 16.59
N SER A 167 -0.99 -14.47 17.52
CA SER A 167 -1.20 -13.68 18.73
C SER A 167 -1.40 -14.56 19.95
N ILE A 168 -1.04 -14.03 21.09
CA ILE A 168 -1.33 -14.61 22.39
C ILE A 168 -1.93 -13.55 23.29
N GLN A 169 -3.04 -13.88 23.94
CA GLN A 169 -3.68 -13.04 24.95
C GLN A 169 -4.02 -13.84 26.19
N GLY A 170 -4.09 -13.17 27.30
CA GLY A 170 -4.47 -13.81 28.56
C GLY A 170 -4.35 -12.86 29.74
N GLY A 171 -4.59 -13.38 30.94
CA GLY A 171 -4.43 -12.59 32.14
C GLY A 171 -4.50 -13.39 33.40
N SER A 172 -3.78 -12.90 34.40
CA SER A 172 -3.90 -13.32 35.80
C SER A 172 -4.99 -12.51 36.50
N ASN A 173 -5.14 -12.68 37.83
CA ASN A 173 -6.07 -11.87 38.63
C ASN A 173 -5.72 -10.37 38.64
N LYS A 174 -4.49 -9.99 38.28
CA LYS A 174 -3.98 -8.61 38.38
C LYS A 174 -3.38 -8.07 37.12
N THR A 175 -3.03 -8.91 36.17
CA THR A 175 -2.31 -8.50 34.97
C THR A 175 -2.95 -9.14 33.75
N MET A 176 -3.13 -8.37 32.68
CA MET A 176 -3.59 -8.84 31.39
C MET A 176 -2.62 -8.42 30.30
N TYR A 177 -2.49 -9.27 29.28
CA TYR A 177 -1.56 -9.08 28.21
C TYR A 177 -2.14 -9.51 26.86
N TYR A 178 -1.67 -8.85 25.82
CA TYR A 178 -1.85 -9.21 24.43
C TYR A 178 -0.52 -9.01 23.72
N VAL A 179 -0.07 -9.98 22.94
CA VAL A 179 1.11 -9.88 22.09
C VAL A 179 0.78 -10.47 20.73
N SER A 180 1.15 -9.78 19.65
CA SER A 180 0.97 -10.28 18.29
C SER A 180 2.17 -10.00 17.44
N GLY A 181 2.32 -10.81 16.38
CA GLY A 181 3.22 -10.61 15.28
C GLY A 181 2.55 -10.97 13.95
N SER A 182 2.83 -10.22 12.91
CA SER A 182 2.31 -10.56 11.59
C SER A 182 3.30 -10.27 10.47
N TYR A 183 3.13 -11.01 9.40
CA TYR A 183 3.76 -10.79 8.11
C TYR A 183 2.69 -10.65 7.03
N TYR A 184 2.84 -9.66 6.17
CA TYR A 184 2.01 -9.42 5.01
C TYR A 184 2.89 -9.23 3.79
N PHE A 185 2.58 -9.95 2.73
CA PHE A 185 3.20 -9.83 1.42
C PHE A 185 2.12 -9.62 0.36
N GLN A 186 2.37 -8.71 -0.57
CA GLN A 186 1.54 -8.49 -1.73
C GLN A 186 2.41 -8.23 -2.96
N ASP A 187 2.30 -9.10 -3.97
CA ASP A 187 2.84 -8.82 -5.30
C ASP A 187 1.84 -7.98 -6.10
N GLY A 188 2.34 -7.11 -6.95
CA GLY A 188 1.54 -6.32 -7.88
C GLY A 188 1.42 -6.99 -9.24
N ILE A 189 0.34 -6.71 -9.94
CA ILE A 189 0.13 -7.19 -11.31
C ILE A 189 1.07 -6.56 -12.33
N THR A 190 1.82 -5.54 -11.93
CA THR A 190 2.80 -4.84 -12.76
C THR A 190 4.22 -5.27 -12.39
N PRO A 191 5.20 -5.19 -13.32
CA PRO A 191 6.60 -5.50 -13.00
C PRO A 191 7.13 -4.63 -11.86
N ARG A 192 7.97 -5.21 -10.97
CA ARG A 192 8.62 -4.51 -9.85
C ARG A 192 7.66 -3.75 -8.94
N SER A 193 6.50 -4.31 -8.71
CA SER A 193 5.53 -3.78 -7.76
C SER A 193 5.34 -4.83 -6.66
N GLU A 194 5.84 -4.57 -5.48
CA GLU A 194 5.87 -5.51 -4.37
C GLU A 194 5.81 -4.76 -3.04
N TYR A 195 5.12 -5.34 -2.07
CA TYR A 195 5.00 -4.79 -0.73
C TYR A 195 5.14 -5.86 0.33
N ASN A 196 6.04 -5.62 1.29
CA ASN A 196 6.27 -6.45 2.46
C ASN A 196 5.99 -5.64 3.72
N ARG A 197 5.32 -6.22 4.71
CA ARG A 197 5.10 -5.57 6.00
C ARG A 197 5.21 -6.55 7.16
N TYR A 198 5.98 -6.16 8.14
CA TYR A 198 6.17 -6.87 9.40
C TYR A 198 5.58 -6.02 10.52
N THR A 199 4.74 -6.59 11.37
CA THR A 199 4.17 -5.88 12.53
C THR A 199 4.37 -6.66 13.80
N PHE A 200 4.59 -5.92 14.88
CA PHE A 200 4.62 -6.44 16.24
C PHE A 200 3.79 -5.52 17.12
N ARG A 201 2.99 -6.10 18.03
CA ARG A 201 2.24 -5.34 19.04
C ARG A 201 2.29 -6.03 20.39
N SER A 202 2.40 -5.23 21.45
CA SER A 202 2.35 -5.71 22.82
C SER A 202 1.53 -4.74 23.68
N ASN A 203 0.49 -5.23 24.31
CA ASN A 203 -0.36 -4.48 25.22
C ASN A 203 -0.31 -5.16 26.58
N LEU A 204 0.10 -4.44 27.61
CA LEU A 204 0.21 -4.90 28.97
C LEU A 204 -0.55 -3.96 29.91
N GLU A 205 -1.36 -4.50 30.79
CA GLU A 205 -2.03 -3.74 31.84
C GLU A 205 -1.96 -4.51 33.15
N SER A 206 -1.69 -3.79 34.23
CA SER A 206 -1.63 -4.39 35.60
C SER A 206 -2.41 -3.55 36.61
N ARG A 207 -3.05 -4.24 37.51
CA ARG A 207 -3.79 -3.71 38.67
C ARG A 207 -3.25 -4.39 39.96
N PRO A 208 -2.05 -4.00 40.41
CA PRO A 208 -1.44 -4.67 41.57
C PRO A 208 -2.23 -4.49 42.86
N THR A 209 -2.96 -3.35 42.95
CA THR A 209 -3.85 -3.01 44.09
C THR A 209 -5.14 -2.39 43.54
N ASP A 210 -6.17 -2.24 44.40
CA ASP A 210 -7.46 -1.66 44.00
C ASP A 210 -7.36 -0.18 43.63
N TRP A 211 -6.38 0.53 44.18
CA TRP A 211 -6.17 1.97 43.93
C TRP A 211 -5.16 2.28 42.82
N LEU A 212 -4.39 1.29 42.35
CA LEU A 212 -3.35 1.49 41.31
C LEU A 212 -3.60 0.63 40.08
N ARG A 213 -3.66 1.27 38.92
CA ARG A 213 -3.69 0.66 37.59
C ARG A 213 -2.66 1.32 36.70
N PHE A 214 -1.88 0.54 35.99
CA PHE A 214 -0.96 1.06 34.96
C PHE A 214 -0.92 0.13 33.75
N GLY A 215 -0.49 0.66 32.63
CA GLY A 215 -0.35 -0.12 31.42
C GLY A 215 0.52 0.56 30.38
N ALA A 216 0.98 -0.26 29.45
CA ALA A 216 1.75 0.18 28.30
C ALA A 216 1.30 -0.60 27.06
N ASN A 217 1.11 0.12 25.96
CA ASN A 217 0.89 -0.42 24.65
C ASN A 217 2.08 -0.02 23.77
N PHE A 218 2.59 -0.96 23.00
CA PHE A 218 3.72 -0.75 22.10
C PHE A 218 3.42 -1.40 20.75
N GLY A 219 3.66 -0.68 19.68
CA GLY A 219 3.59 -1.15 18.30
C GLY A 219 4.89 -0.86 17.58
N ALA A 220 5.34 -1.81 16.75
CA ALA A 220 6.44 -1.66 15.82
C ALA A 220 6.02 -2.19 14.46
N THR A 221 6.27 -1.42 13.42
CA THR A 221 6.00 -1.82 12.04
C THR A 221 7.20 -1.49 11.19
N TYR A 222 7.55 -2.42 10.31
CA TYR A 222 8.54 -2.21 9.25
C TYR A 222 7.93 -2.64 7.94
N ASP A 223 8.03 -1.78 6.92
CA ASP A 223 7.62 -2.14 5.57
C ASP A 223 8.69 -1.87 4.53
N GLU A 224 8.58 -2.60 3.44
CA GLU A 224 9.37 -2.44 2.23
C GLU A 224 8.42 -2.43 1.04
N GLN A 225 8.54 -1.42 0.21
CA GLN A 225 7.78 -1.27 -1.01
C GLN A 225 8.71 -1.13 -2.21
N GLN A 226 8.50 -1.93 -3.23
CA GLN A 226 9.05 -1.71 -4.55
C GLN A 226 7.95 -1.14 -5.44
N THR A 227 8.27 -0.04 -6.11
CA THR A 227 7.32 0.68 -6.95
C THR A 227 7.80 0.68 -8.38
N SER A 228 6.93 0.31 -9.30
CA SER A 228 7.19 0.46 -10.72
C SER A 228 6.95 1.91 -11.11
N LEU A 229 8.02 2.62 -11.47
CA LEU A 229 7.89 3.99 -11.95
C LEU A 229 7.31 4.01 -13.37
N PHE A 230 6.00 4.15 -13.45
CA PHE A 230 5.27 4.32 -14.72
C PHE A 230 5.31 5.76 -15.24
N THR A 231 6.25 6.57 -14.79
CA THR A 231 6.33 7.97 -15.18
C THR A 231 6.54 8.11 -16.66
N TYR A 232 5.54 8.67 -17.31
CA TYR A 232 5.66 9.32 -18.58
C TYR A 232 6.77 10.36 -18.51
N GLN A 233 7.95 10.03 -18.97
CA GLN A 233 9.00 11.00 -19.20
C GLN A 233 9.03 11.31 -20.69
N GLY A 234 8.52 12.49 -21.01
CA GLY A 234 8.30 13.00 -22.34
C GLY A 234 9.55 13.10 -23.20
N SER A 235 10.05 11.99 -23.70
CA SER A 235 10.97 11.93 -24.80
C SER A 235 10.72 10.68 -25.64
N ASN A 236 11.22 10.67 -26.82
CA ASN A 236 10.94 9.83 -27.99
C ASN A 236 10.82 8.29 -27.83
N ASN A 237 10.87 7.75 -26.60
CA ASN A 237 10.79 6.31 -26.32
C ASN A 237 9.67 6.00 -25.30
N LEU A 238 8.53 6.61 -25.47
CA LEU A 238 7.43 6.77 -24.50
C LEU A 238 6.63 5.51 -24.18
N ASN A 239 6.96 4.38 -24.71
CA ASN A 239 6.12 3.20 -24.64
C ASN A 239 6.46 2.30 -23.43
N GLY A 240 6.99 2.90 -22.37
CA GLY A 240 7.19 2.23 -21.10
C GLY A 240 5.90 2.09 -20.30
N GLY A 241 5.84 1.04 -19.49
CA GLY A 241 4.74 0.80 -18.57
C GLY A 241 3.39 0.58 -19.27
N ILE A 242 2.35 0.99 -18.60
CA ILE A 242 0.94 0.86 -19.06
C ILE A 242 0.71 1.49 -20.45
N PHE A 243 1.36 2.61 -20.75
CA PHE A 243 1.21 3.24 -22.07
C PHE A 243 1.79 2.39 -23.19
N GLY A 244 2.84 1.61 -22.93
CA GLY A 244 3.35 0.65 -23.88
C GLY A 244 2.32 -0.42 -24.28
N THR A 245 1.42 -0.79 -23.40
CA THR A 245 0.36 -1.77 -23.68
C THR A 245 -0.72 -1.21 -24.62
N ILE A 246 -0.86 0.11 -24.68
CA ILE A 246 -1.89 0.78 -25.51
C ILE A 246 -1.31 1.32 -26.81
N LEU A 247 -0.07 1.81 -26.77
CA LEU A 247 0.52 2.56 -27.87
C LEU A 247 1.38 1.71 -28.82
N ASN A 248 1.79 0.51 -28.40
CA ASN A 248 2.59 -0.36 -29.26
C ASN A 248 1.69 -1.10 -30.27
N PRO A 249 2.01 -1.06 -31.56
CA PRO A 249 1.27 -1.83 -32.57
C PRO A 249 1.38 -3.34 -32.31
N THR A 250 0.28 -4.05 -32.51
CA THR A 250 0.13 -5.47 -32.19
C THR A 250 0.95 -6.40 -33.10
N TYR A 251 1.34 -5.93 -34.30
CA TYR A 251 2.12 -6.71 -35.26
C TYR A 251 3.64 -6.74 -35.00
N TYR A 252 4.13 -6.20 -33.87
CA TYR A 252 5.51 -6.35 -33.44
C TYR A 252 5.67 -7.46 -32.42
N ASN A 253 6.72 -8.26 -32.56
CA ASN A 253 7.05 -9.33 -31.62
C ASN A 253 8.04 -8.84 -30.55
N PRO A 254 7.65 -8.84 -29.25
CA PRO A 254 8.56 -8.47 -28.17
C PRO A 254 9.36 -9.66 -27.59
N TYR A 255 9.25 -10.85 -28.19
CA TYR A 255 9.91 -12.07 -27.71
C TYR A 255 11.02 -12.53 -28.63
N GLY A 256 12.08 -13.06 -28.03
CA GLY A 256 13.13 -13.76 -28.74
C GLY A 256 12.68 -15.16 -29.21
N GLU A 257 13.54 -15.83 -29.97
CA GLU A 257 13.29 -17.22 -30.43
C GLU A 257 13.17 -18.23 -29.28
N ASP A 258 13.82 -17.94 -28.15
CA ASP A 258 13.76 -18.72 -26.91
C ASP A 258 12.56 -18.37 -26.02
N GLY A 259 11.67 -17.46 -26.45
CA GLY A 259 10.54 -16.97 -25.70
C GLY A 259 10.87 -15.92 -24.62
N SER A 260 12.13 -15.50 -24.50
CA SER A 260 12.52 -14.43 -23.59
C SER A 260 12.00 -13.07 -24.06
N LYS A 261 11.74 -12.17 -23.11
CA LYS A 261 11.34 -10.80 -23.40
C LYS A 261 12.56 -10.00 -23.86
N LEU A 262 12.47 -9.40 -25.03
CA LEU A 262 13.54 -8.62 -25.61
C LEU A 262 13.67 -7.23 -24.98
N ASP A 263 14.89 -6.73 -24.83
CA ASP A 263 15.16 -5.38 -24.34
C ASP A 263 14.69 -4.30 -25.33
N VAL A 264 14.91 -4.54 -26.62
CA VAL A 264 14.47 -3.68 -27.74
C VAL A 264 13.56 -4.49 -28.65
N ILE A 265 12.41 -3.91 -28.99
CA ILE A 265 11.43 -4.56 -29.87
C ILE A 265 11.87 -4.40 -31.32
N PRO A 266 12.16 -5.51 -32.03
CA PRO A 266 12.64 -5.45 -33.42
C PRO A 266 11.65 -4.77 -34.37
N GLY A 267 12.15 -3.92 -35.21
CA GLY A 267 11.34 -3.18 -36.17
C GLY A 267 10.62 -1.95 -35.64
N LEU A 268 10.24 -1.96 -34.33
CA LEU A 268 9.71 -0.80 -33.64
C LEU A 268 10.85 0.13 -33.17
N ASN A 269 12.05 -0.41 -32.98
CA ASN A 269 13.24 0.29 -32.48
C ASN A 269 12.99 1.04 -31.16
N ARG A 270 12.18 0.47 -30.30
CA ARG A 270 11.85 0.99 -28.98
C ARG A 270 12.21 -0.03 -27.90
N TYR A 271 12.59 0.50 -26.75
CA TYR A 271 12.81 -0.34 -25.58
C TYR A 271 11.49 -0.94 -25.08
N SER A 272 11.57 -2.18 -24.63
CA SER A 272 10.40 -2.86 -24.08
C SER A 272 9.97 -2.20 -22.76
N PRO A 273 8.69 -2.26 -22.41
CA PRO A 273 8.19 -1.79 -21.10
C PRO A 273 8.91 -2.43 -19.92
N TYR A 274 9.26 -3.72 -20.02
CA TYR A 274 10.02 -4.42 -18.97
C TYR A 274 11.44 -3.88 -18.81
N TYR A 275 12.16 -3.68 -19.92
CA TYR A 275 13.51 -3.13 -19.89
C TYR A 275 13.55 -1.79 -19.17
N LEU A 276 12.64 -0.88 -19.51
CA LEU A 276 12.58 0.44 -18.89
C LEU A 276 12.30 0.34 -17.38
N SER A 277 11.37 -0.52 -16.99
CA SER A 277 11.06 -0.80 -15.59
C SER A 277 12.26 -1.33 -14.82
N ASP A 278 13.04 -2.24 -15.42
CA ASP A 278 14.24 -2.82 -14.84
C ASP A 278 15.38 -1.82 -14.65
N LYS A 279 15.48 -0.82 -15.54
CA LYS A 279 16.56 0.16 -15.48
C LYS A 279 16.24 1.38 -14.62
N GLN A 280 15.04 1.44 -14.06
CA GLN A 280 14.64 2.51 -13.15
C GLN A 280 13.94 1.98 -11.89
N PRO A 281 14.65 1.19 -11.05
CA PRO A 281 14.07 0.69 -9.80
C PRO A 281 13.84 1.81 -8.79
N SER A 282 12.69 1.75 -8.11
CA SER A 282 12.38 2.58 -6.95
C SER A 282 11.92 1.72 -5.80
N SER A 283 12.44 1.98 -4.62
CA SER A 283 12.04 1.31 -3.39
C SER A 283 11.92 2.30 -2.25
N SER A 284 11.05 2.00 -1.30
CA SER A 284 10.96 2.71 -0.03
C SER A 284 10.86 1.75 1.12
N ASN A 285 11.42 2.13 2.25
CA ASN A 285 11.35 1.40 3.50
C ASN A 285 10.84 2.36 4.56
N THR A 286 9.93 1.87 5.41
CA THR A 286 9.41 2.63 6.53
C THR A 286 9.56 1.84 7.81
N ALA A 287 10.18 2.44 8.81
CA ALA A 287 10.16 1.92 10.18
C ALA A 287 9.33 2.85 11.04
N GLN A 288 8.38 2.29 11.78
CA GLN A 288 7.48 3.04 12.63
C GLN A 288 7.33 2.40 13.98
N LEU A 289 7.35 3.23 15.02
CA LEU A 289 7.08 2.85 16.40
C LEU A 289 5.95 3.71 16.92
N ASP A 290 5.00 3.09 17.58
CA ASP A 290 3.96 3.77 18.36
C ASP A 290 3.92 3.20 19.76
N GLY A 291 3.67 4.05 20.75
CA GLY A 291 3.59 3.62 22.12
C GLY A 291 2.75 4.53 22.99
N THR A 292 2.06 3.94 23.95
CA THR A 292 1.34 4.67 25.01
C THR A 292 1.61 4.01 26.35
N ALA A 293 1.81 4.83 27.37
CA ALA A 293 1.87 4.37 28.75
C ALA A 293 0.92 5.20 29.59
N PHE A 294 0.27 4.59 30.57
CA PHE A 294 -0.57 5.30 31.50
C PHE A 294 -0.40 4.79 32.93
N ILE A 295 -0.66 5.67 33.88
CA ILE A 295 -0.85 5.37 35.29
C ILE A 295 -2.16 5.97 35.75
N GLN A 296 -2.93 5.21 36.50
CA GLN A 296 -4.19 5.63 37.08
C GLN A 296 -4.20 5.30 38.57
N LEU A 297 -4.57 6.30 39.34
CA LEU A 297 -4.69 6.22 40.80
C LEU A 297 -6.14 6.46 41.18
N ASN A 298 -6.70 5.60 42.05
CA ASN A 298 -8.01 5.76 42.68
C ASN A 298 -7.83 5.79 44.19
N PRO A 299 -7.24 6.88 44.75
CA PRO A 299 -6.81 6.92 46.15
C PRO A 299 -7.96 6.87 47.13
N ILE A 300 -9.13 7.37 46.77
CA ILE A 300 -10.38 7.35 47.51
C ILE A 300 -11.56 7.11 46.59
N GLU A 301 -12.68 6.66 47.11
CA GLU A 301 -13.90 6.48 46.35
C GLU A 301 -14.34 7.81 45.67
N GLY A 302 -14.71 7.75 44.41
CA GLY A 302 -15.10 8.89 43.62
C GLY A 302 -13.96 9.74 43.01
N LEU A 303 -12.69 9.51 43.39
CA LEU A 303 -11.54 10.24 42.83
C LEU A 303 -10.70 9.34 41.93
N THR A 304 -10.59 9.72 40.65
CA THR A 304 -9.68 9.08 39.69
C THR A 304 -8.69 10.10 39.13
N ILE A 305 -7.40 9.81 39.30
CA ILE A 305 -6.30 10.60 38.71
C ILE A 305 -5.64 9.70 37.64
N ARG A 306 -5.64 10.13 36.40
CA ARG A 306 -4.99 9.41 35.28
C ARG A 306 -4.03 10.32 34.54
N SER A 307 -2.82 9.83 34.34
CA SER A 307 -1.82 10.42 33.43
C SER A 307 -1.53 9.42 32.32
N GLN A 308 -1.46 9.92 31.08
CA GLN A 308 -1.16 9.11 29.92
C GLN A 308 -0.13 9.85 29.05
N PHE A 309 0.86 9.10 28.59
CA PHE A 309 1.92 9.57 27.69
C PHE A 309 1.88 8.73 26.41
N GLY A 310 2.03 9.39 25.25
CA GLY A 310 2.12 8.75 23.95
C GLY A 310 3.40 9.17 23.22
N ILE A 311 3.97 8.24 22.49
CA ILE A 311 5.14 8.46 21.62
C ILE A 311 4.86 7.87 20.24
N GLU A 312 5.33 8.57 19.21
CA GLU A 312 5.36 8.11 17.84
C GLU A 312 6.74 8.44 17.24
N ALA A 313 7.34 7.47 16.57
CA ALA A 313 8.58 7.65 15.84
C ALA A 313 8.44 7.05 14.45
N TYR A 314 8.99 7.73 13.45
CA TYR A 314 8.85 7.39 12.04
C TYR A 314 10.19 7.64 11.34
N ASP A 315 10.68 6.64 10.61
CA ASP A 315 11.86 6.73 9.73
C ASP A 315 11.46 6.23 8.33
N PHE A 316 11.51 7.12 7.36
CA PHE A 316 11.18 6.80 5.97
C PHE A 316 12.42 7.00 5.10
N ARG A 317 12.71 6.00 4.27
CA ARG A 317 13.79 6.05 3.30
C ARG A 317 13.28 5.65 1.93
N GLN A 318 13.54 6.48 0.95
CA GLN A 318 13.22 6.18 -0.44
C GLN A 318 14.49 6.24 -1.28
N THR A 319 14.68 5.23 -2.11
CA THR A 319 15.76 5.15 -3.07
C THR A 319 15.17 5.01 -4.47
N SER A 320 15.48 5.95 -5.36
CA SER A 320 15.13 5.87 -6.78
C SER A 320 16.42 5.88 -7.59
N LYS A 321 16.57 4.90 -8.47
CA LYS A 321 17.78 4.74 -9.29
C LYS A 321 17.42 4.83 -10.77
N ARG A 322 18.30 5.44 -11.55
CA ARG A 322 18.32 5.29 -13.00
C ARG A 322 19.68 4.72 -13.38
N LEU A 323 19.68 3.48 -13.83
CA LEU A 323 20.93 2.79 -14.19
C LEU A 323 21.57 3.42 -15.42
N ALA A 324 22.89 3.31 -15.55
CA ALA A 324 23.64 3.84 -16.70
C ALA A 324 23.17 3.26 -18.04
N SER A 325 22.64 2.04 -18.02
CA SER A 325 22.05 1.36 -19.20
C SER A 325 20.63 1.84 -19.55
N HIS A 326 20.02 2.75 -18.75
CA HIS A 326 18.74 3.32 -19.11
C HIS A 326 18.89 4.28 -20.30
N PRO A 327 18.03 4.21 -21.35
CA PRO A 327 18.18 5.01 -22.57
C PRO A 327 18.27 6.52 -22.34
N ASN A 328 17.61 7.00 -21.30
CA ASN A 328 17.60 8.42 -20.93
C ASN A 328 18.59 8.74 -19.79
N ALA A 329 19.53 7.84 -19.51
CA ALA A 329 20.58 8.13 -18.55
C ALA A 329 21.62 9.06 -19.21
N THR A 330 21.75 10.25 -18.65
CA THR A 330 22.85 11.16 -19.00
C THR A 330 24.00 10.93 -18.05
N GLN A 331 25.24 10.87 -18.56
CA GLN A 331 26.48 10.79 -17.75
C GLN A 331 26.53 9.61 -16.76
N GLY A 332 26.08 8.40 -17.17
CA GLY A 332 26.32 7.19 -16.39
C GLY A 332 25.23 6.83 -15.35
N GLY A 333 24.09 7.49 -15.38
CA GLY A 333 23.01 7.20 -14.45
C GLY A 333 23.05 8.05 -13.18
N TYR A 334 22.05 7.88 -12.29
CA TYR A 334 22.00 8.54 -10.98
C TYR A 334 21.24 7.69 -9.96
N THR A 335 21.51 7.97 -8.69
CA THR A 335 20.70 7.52 -7.55
C THR A 335 20.18 8.74 -6.81
N TYR A 336 18.90 8.74 -6.49
CA TYR A 336 18.27 9.72 -5.63
C TYR A 336 17.82 9.01 -4.34
N GLU A 337 18.17 9.58 -3.21
CA GLU A 337 17.77 9.08 -1.90
C GLU A 337 17.06 10.19 -1.13
N ALA A 338 15.93 9.87 -0.53
CA ALA A 338 15.18 10.76 0.35
C ALA A 338 15.02 10.10 1.72
N PHE A 339 15.18 10.90 2.77
CA PHE A 339 15.01 10.49 4.16
C PHE A 339 14.03 11.46 4.84
N ARG A 340 13.17 10.95 5.69
CA ARG A 340 12.24 11.73 6.52
C ARG A 340 12.10 11.14 7.92
#